data_75e497d44c171a1fa6daeaea9e73091b
#
_entry.id   75e497d44c171a1fa6daeaea9e73091b
#
_cell.length_a   1.000
_cell.length_b   1.000
_cell.length_c   1.000
_cell.angle_alpha   90.00
_cell.angle_beta   90.00
_cell.angle_gamma   90.00
#
_symmetry.space_group_name_H-M   'P 1'
#
loop_
_entity.id
_entity.type
_entity.pdbx_description
1 polymer ?
#
loop_
_entity_poly.entity_id
_entity_poly.type
_entity_poly.pdbx_seq_one_letter_code
_entity_poly.pdbx_strand_id
1 'polypeptide(L)'
;SDADIMEEYTPFGHSDWQTIVASVKKFASQGIKTAVVSTINGDANVPFYKELGNQGVKAEDIPVIAFSVGEEELAGLDTKPLVGHLGAWNYFMSVDAPENEDFIKAWHAFIGDEKRVTNDPMEATYIGFKMWAQAVQQAGTTDVDAVRQAMYGQKVKNLTGGVAVMNTNHHLSKP
;
A
#
# COMPACT_ATOMS: atom_id res chain seq x y z
N SER A 1 6.99 -27.48 12.06
CA SER A 1 7.68 -26.82 13.17
C SER A 1 7.02 -25.46 13.33
N ASP A 2 6.58 -25.15 14.52
CA ASP A 2 6.03 -23.84 14.83
C ASP A 2 7.16 -22.82 14.74
N ALA A 3 6.92 -21.71 14.05
CA ALA A 3 7.89 -20.63 13.98
C ALA A 3 7.89 -19.88 15.32
N ASP A 4 9.08 -19.50 15.79
CA ASP A 4 9.16 -18.55 16.90
C ASP A 4 8.64 -17.19 16.42
N ILE A 5 7.75 -16.56 17.18
CA ILE A 5 7.10 -15.30 16.83
C ILE A 5 7.41 -14.27 17.91
N MET A 6 7.80 -13.07 17.49
CA MET A 6 7.88 -11.88 18.33
C MET A 6 6.90 -10.85 17.76
N GLU A 7 6.02 -10.34 18.59
CA GLU A 7 5.02 -9.33 18.20
C GLU A 7 5.28 -8.02 18.95
N GLU A 8 5.27 -6.91 18.21
CA GLU A 8 5.42 -5.55 18.73
C GLU A 8 4.29 -4.68 18.20
N TYR A 9 3.65 -3.93 19.08
CA TYR A 9 2.54 -3.04 18.77
C TYR A 9 2.89 -1.60 19.09
N THR A 10 2.58 -0.69 18.16
CA THR A 10 2.81 0.74 18.32
C THR A 10 1.56 1.53 17.97
N PRO A 11 1.33 2.70 18.59
CA PRO A 11 0.26 3.58 18.17
C PRO A 11 0.54 4.18 16.79
N PHE A 12 -0.50 4.69 16.12
CA PHE A 12 -0.34 5.47 14.90
C PHE A 12 0.57 6.68 15.13
N GLY A 13 1.43 6.98 14.15
CA GLY A 13 2.37 8.08 14.24
C GLY A 13 3.59 7.83 15.13
N HIS A 14 3.82 6.58 15.56
CA HIS A 14 4.99 6.22 16.34
C HIS A 14 6.28 6.59 15.60
N SER A 15 7.23 7.22 16.29
CA SER A 15 8.46 7.77 15.68
C SER A 15 9.77 7.25 16.26
N ASP A 16 9.76 6.69 17.48
CA ASP A 16 10.95 6.13 18.13
C ASP A 16 11.04 4.62 17.93
N TRP A 17 11.71 4.20 16.88
CA TRP A 17 11.86 2.81 16.50
C TRP A 17 13.12 2.12 17.00
N GLN A 18 13.98 2.85 17.72
CA GLN A 18 15.30 2.39 18.10
C GLN A 18 15.28 1.08 18.90
N THR A 19 14.41 1.01 19.90
CA THR A 19 14.29 -0.18 20.76
C THR A 19 13.69 -1.36 20.00
N ILE A 20 12.66 -1.12 19.18
CA ILE A 20 11.99 -2.18 18.41
C ILE A 20 12.94 -2.78 17.38
N VAL A 21 13.65 -1.96 16.62
CA VAL A 21 14.64 -2.45 15.65
C VAL A 21 15.77 -3.20 16.33
N ALA A 22 16.24 -2.74 17.50
CA ALA A 22 17.23 -3.47 18.30
C ALA A 22 16.68 -4.83 18.76
N SER A 23 15.41 -4.92 19.14
CA SER A 23 14.75 -6.18 19.52
C SER A 23 14.65 -7.15 18.34
N VAL A 24 14.34 -6.64 17.14
CA VAL A 24 14.34 -7.44 15.90
C VAL A 24 15.73 -8.04 15.63
N LYS A 25 16.79 -7.25 15.75
CA LYS A 25 18.17 -7.73 15.58
C LYS A 25 18.55 -8.79 16.62
N LYS A 26 18.16 -8.56 17.87
CA LYS A 26 18.38 -9.52 18.96
C LYS A 26 17.65 -10.83 18.68
N PHE A 27 16.40 -10.76 18.23
CA PHE A 27 15.61 -11.95 17.84
C PHE A 27 16.31 -12.72 16.71
N ALA A 28 16.76 -12.04 15.67
CA ALA A 28 17.46 -12.66 14.55
C ALA A 28 18.82 -13.28 14.94
N SER A 29 19.46 -12.79 16.00
CA SER A 29 20.77 -13.30 16.47
C SER A 29 20.71 -14.69 17.11
N GLN A 30 19.52 -15.27 17.25
CA GLN A 30 19.34 -16.63 17.79
C GLN A 30 19.74 -17.74 16.80
N GLY A 31 20.22 -17.39 15.62
CA GLY A 31 20.71 -18.37 14.63
C GLY A 31 19.62 -19.00 13.76
N ILE A 32 18.40 -18.46 13.78
CA ILE A 32 17.29 -18.86 12.92
C ILE A 32 17.05 -17.83 11.80
N LYS A 33 16.58 -18.28 10.64
CA LYS A 33 16.15 -17.37 9.58
C LYS A 33 14.99 -16.54 10.06
N THR A 34 15.13 -15.23 10.01
CA THR A 34 14.17 -14.26 10.52
C THR A 34 13.68 -13.35 9.42
N ALA A 35 12.42 -13.00 9.45
CA ALA A 35 11.81 -11.97 8.61
C ALA A 35 10.89 -11.09 9.46
N VAL A 36 10.69 -9.86 9.03
CA VAL A 36 9.72 -8.93 9.64
C VAL A 36 8.49 -8.87 8.76
N VAL A 37 7.32 -9.11 9.33
CA VAL A 37 6.01 -8.84 8.71
C VAL A 37 5.49 -7.53 9.29
N SER A 38 5.39 -6.48 8.45
CA SER A 38 5.05 -5.13 8.91
C SER A 38 3.65 -4.74 8.45
N THR A 39 2.83 -4.32 9.42
CA THR A 39 1.51 -3.70 9.21
C THR A 39 1.48 -2.22 9.64
N ILE A 40 2.66 -1.59 9.72
CA ILE A 40 2.78 -0.17 10.04
C ILE A 40 2.11 0.66 8.94
N ASN A 41 1.27 1.62 9.33
CA ASN A 41 0.54 2.47 8.41
C ASN A 41 1.06 3.92 8.42
N GLY A 42 1.05 4.55 7.23
CA GLY A 42 1.29 5.97 7.07
C GLY A 42 2.70 6.42 7.47
N ASP A 43 2.78 7.63 8.02
CA ASP A 43 4.05 8.34 8.28
C ASP A 43 5.00 7.62 9.24
N ALA A 44 4.50 6.71 10.07
CA ALA A 44 5.33 5.91 10.97
C ALA A 44 6.32 4.98 10.22
N ASN A 45 6.06 4.68 8.96
CA ASN A 45 6.98 3.93 8.10
C ASN A 45 8.29 4.69 7.85
N VAL A 46 8.25 6.00 7.70
CA VAL A 46 9.44 6.81 7.40
C VAL A 46 10.51 6.64 8.49
N PRO A 47 10.26 6.94 9.77
CA PRO A 47 11.25 6.74 10.82
C PRO A 47 11.58 5.25 11.05
N PHE A 48 10.65 4.32 10.81
CA PHE A 48 10.94 2.89 10.90
C PHE A 48 12.01 2.46 9.91
N TYR A 49 11.83 2.74 8.62
CA TYR A 49 12.80 2.38 7.59
C TYR A 49 14.13 3.12 7.74
N LYS A 50 14.09 4.38 8.18
CA LYS A 50 15.31 5.13 8.52
C LYS A 50 16.11 4.42 9.63
N GLU A 51 15.41 3.93 10.66
CA GLU A 51 16.07 3.24 11.76
C GLU A 51 16.60 1.86 11.37
N LEU A 52 15.92 1.13 10.48
CA LEU A 52 16.48 -0.09 9.89
C LEU A 52 17.84 0.18 9.23
N GLY A 53 17.90 1.23 8.41
CA GLY A 53 19.16 1.67 7.78
C GLY A 53 20.23 2.08 8.79
N ASN A 54 19.86 2.88 9.81
CA ASN A 54 20.77 3.33 10.86
C ASN A 54 21.41 2.18 11.65
N GLN A 55 20.63 1.14 11.94
CA GLN A 55 21.12 -0.04 12.66
C GLN A 55 21.72 -1.12 11.76
N GLY A 56 21.82 -0.86 10.44
CA GLY A 56 22.43 -1.76 9.48
C GLY A 56 21.65 -3.06 9.26
N VAL A 57 20.32 -3.03 9.39
CA VAL A 57 19.43 -4.16 9.04
C VAL A 57 19.34 -4.24 7.53
N LYS A 58 19.89 -5.31 6.96
CA LYS A 58 19.88 -5.56 5.52
C LYS A 58 18.82 -6.60 5.16
N ALA A 59 18.21 -6.42 3.99
CA ALA A 59 17.19 -7.34 3.49
C ALA A 59 17.70 -8.77 3.25
N GLU A 60 18.97 -8.94 2.96
CA GLU A 60 19.62 -10.24 2.79
C GLU A 60 19.68 -11.06 4.10
N ASP A 61 19.73 -10.36 5.25
CA ASP A 61 19.82 -10.97 6.57
C ASP A 61 18.43 -11.06 7.23
N ILE A 62 17.69 -9.96 7.22
CA ILE A 62 16.37 -9.83 7.86
C ILE A 62 15.44 -9.07 6.90
N PRO A 63 14.84 -9.75 5.91
CA PRO A 63 13.89 -9.10 5.01
C PRO A 63 12.67 -8.57 5.75
N VAL A 64 12.22 -7.38 5.39
CA VAL A 64 10.94 -6.80 5.81
C VAL A 64 9.94 -6.98 4.68
N ILE A 65 8.76 -7.50 5.00
CA ILE A 65 7.61 -7.57 4.09
C ILE A 65 6.54 -6.64 4.64
N ALA A 66 6.28 -5.54 3.95
CA ALA A 66 5.30 -4.54 4.37
C ALA A 66 4.01 -4.61 3.55
N PHE A 67 2.87 -4.42 4.22
CA PHE A 67 1.54 -4.46 3.60
C PHE A 67 0.90 -3.07 3.43
N SER A 68 1.61 -2.00 3.79
CA SER A 68 1.13 -0.61 3.69
C SER A 68 2.27 0.34 3.37
N VAL A 69 3.16 -0.05 2.46
CA VAL A 69 4.27 0.79 1.98
C VAL A 69 4.23 0.85 0.47
N GLY A 70 4.17 2.06 -0.05
CA GLY A 70 4.29 2.36 -1.46
C GLY A 70 5.24 3.52 -1.70
N GLU A 71 5.09 4.16 -2.83
CA GLU A 71 6.01 5.21 -3.30
C GLU A 71 5.99 6.45 -2.41
N GLU A 72 4.83 6.79 -1.82
CA GLU A 72 4.69 7.98 -0.96
C GLU A 72 5.50 7.83 0.34
N GLU A 73 5.47 6.66 0.97
CA GLU A 73 6.19 6.39 2.22
C GLU A 73 7.72 6.38 2.00
N LEU A 74 8.16 6.06 0.78
CA LEU A 74 9.58 6.05 0.42
C LEU A 74 10.08 7.41 -0.06
N ALA A 75 9.18 8.33 -0.36
CA ALA A 75 9.54 9.68 -0.82
C ALA A 75 10.34 10.41 0.28
N GLY A 76 11.51 10.92 -0.10
CA GLY A 76 12.39 11.65 0.83
C GLY A 76 13.27 10.77 1.74
N LEU A 77 13.23 9.45 1.59
CA LEU A 77 14.15 8.51 2.25
C LEU A 77 15.39 8.24 1.38
N ASP A 78 16.53 7.96 2.04
CA ASP A 78 17.61 7.24 1.37
C ASP A 78 17.20 5.76 1.24
N THR A 79 16.85 5.36 0.03
CA THR A 79 16.37 4.01 -0.28
C THR A 79 17.50 2.99 -0.52
N LYS A 80 18.73 3.43 -0.66
CA LYS A 80 19.87 2.54 -0.93
C LYS A 80 20.03 1.42 0.10
N PRO A 81 19.97 1.68 1.41
CA PRO A 81 20.07 0.62 2.42
C PRO A 81 18.82 -0.26 2.48
N LEU A 82 17.74 0.10 1.81
CA LEU A 82 16.45 -0.60 1.85
C LEU A 82 16.25 -1.56 0.68
N VAL A 83 17.17 -1.60 -0.26
CA VAL A 83 17.06 -2.47 -1.44
C VAL A 83 16.98 -3.94 -1.02
N GLY A 84 15.97 -4.64 -1.53
CA GLY A 84 15.68 -6.04 -1.23
C GLY A 84 14.58 -6.28 -0.21
N HIS A 85 14.15 -5.27 0.57
CA HIS A 85 12.90 -5.35 1.32
C HIS A 85 11.70 -5.38 0.36
N LEU A 86 10.57 -5.93 0.81
CA LEU A 86 9.42 -6.24 -0.02
C LEU A 86 8.20 -5.41 0.41
N GLY A 87 7.45 -4.95 -0.58
CA GLY A 87 6.13 -4.38 -0.39
C GLY A 87 5.08 -5.28 -1.06
N ALA A 88 3.97 -5.54 -0.37
CA ALA A 88 2.84 -6.29 -0.91
C ALA A 88 1.59 -5.42 -0.84
N TRP A 89 1.17 -4.90 -1.98
CA TRP A 89 -0.03 -4.08 -2.13
C TRP A 89 -0.73 -4.38 -3.45
N ASN A 90 -1.91 -3.81 -3.67
CA ASN A 90 -2.69 -4.10 -4.89
C ASN A 90 -2.31 -3.24 -6.09
N TYR A 91 -1.58 -2.16 -5.86
CA TYR A 91 -1.14 -1.23 -6.89
C TYR A 91 0.19 -0.58 -6.50
N PHE A 92 1.05 -0.39 -7.49
CA PHE A 92 2.24 0.45 -7.45
C PHE A 92 2.28 1.34 -8.70
N MET A 93 2.82 2.56 -8.56
CA MET A 93 2.95 3.51 -9.68
C MET A 93 3.74 2.92 -10.86
N SER A 94 4.65 2.00 -10.58
CA SER A 94 5.51 1.34 -11.59
C SER A 94 4.82 0.23 -12.39
N VAL A 95 3.53 -0.01 -12.19
CA VAL A 95 2.77 -1.00 -12.96
C VAL A 95 2.75 -0.60 -14.44
N ASP A 96 3.22 -1.50 -15.29
CA ASP A 96 3.26 -1.33 -16.75
C ASP A 96 1.88 -1.69 -17.36
N ALA A 97 1.00 -0.70 -17.43
CA ALA A 97 -0.32 -0.80 -18.05
C ALA A 97 -0.75 0.55 -18.63
N PRO A 98 -1.37 0.58 -19.83
CA PRO A 98 -1.80 1.83 -20.47
C PRO A 98 -2.76 2.65 -19.60
N GLU A 99 -3.68 1.99 -18.89
CA GLU A 99 -4.62 2.64 -17.98
C GLU A 99 -3.88 3.35 -16.82
N ASN A 100 -2.76 2.79 -16.37
CA ASN A 100 -1.92 3.40 -15.34
C ASN A 100 -1.17 4.62 -15.87
N GLU A 101 -0.62 4.53 -17.05
CA GLU A 101 0.06 5.66 -17.69
C GLU A 101 -0.89 6.85 -17.88
N ASP A 102 -2.11 6.60 -18.36
CA ASP A 102 -3.15 7.62 -18.51
C ASP A 102 -3.55 8.24 -17.16
N PHE A 103 -3.67 7.43 -16.12
CA PHE A 103 -3.98 7.90 -14.77
C PHE A 103 -2.87 8.80 -14.21
N ILE A 104 -1.62 8.37 -14.29
CA ILE A 104 -0.46 9.14 -13.81
C ILE A 104 -0.37 10.47 -14.55
N LYS A 105 -0.54 10.47 -15.88
CA LYS A 105 -0.53 11.68 -16.69
C LYS A 105 -1.64 12.66 -16.32
N ALA A 106 -2.86 12.12 -16.10
CA ALA A 106 -3.99 12.94 -15.67
C ALA A 106 -3.78 13.51 -14.25
N TRP A 107 -3.21 12.71 -13.34
CA TRP A 107 -2.86 13.14 -11.99
C TRP A 107 -1.84 14.26 -12.00
N HIS A 108 -0.74 14.11 -12.73
CA HIS A 108 0.30 15.12 -12.85
C HIS A 108 -0.24 16.44 -13.47
N ALA A 109 -1.08 16.34 -14.49
CA ALA A 109 -1.72 17.50 -15.10
C ALA A 109 -2.66 18.22 -14.12
N PHE A 110 -3.43 17.46 -13.33
CA PHE A 110 -4.36 18.02 -12.34
C PHE A 110 -3.65 18.74 -11.21
N ILE A 111 -2.59 18.13 -10.66
CA ILE A 111 -1.88 18.69 -9.51
C ILE A 111 -0.81 19.73 -9.91
N GLY A 112 -0.39 19.75 -11.19
CA GLY A 112 0.66 20.64 -11.71
C GLY A 112 2.07 20.28 -11.23
N ASP A 113 2.30 19.03 -10.84
CA ASP A 113 3.59 18.56 -10.35
C ASP A 113 3.88 17.12 -10.82
N GLU A 114 4.81 16.96 -11.73
CA GLU A 114 5.23 15.67 -12.29
C GLU A 114 6.02 14.79 -11.30
N LYS A 115 6.45 15.33 -10.16
CA LYS A 115 7.19 14.59 -9.15
C LYS A 115 6.29 13.90 -8.13
N ARG A 116 5.00 14.25 -8.11
CA ARG A 116 4.05 13.63 -7.20
C ARG A 116 3.75 12.21 -7.65
N VAL A 117 3.92 11.29 -6.71
CA VAL A 117 3.67 9.87 -6.94
C VAL A 117 2.19 9.53 -6.82
N THR A 118 1.81 8.39 -7.38
CA THR A 118 0.53 7.72 -7.13
C THR A 118 0.76 6.52 -6.24
N ASN A 119 -0.27 6.04 -5.54
CA ASN A 119 -0.19 4.91 -4.64
C ASN A 119 -1.49 4.09 -4.63
N ASP A 120 -1.49 2.96 -3.94
CA ASP A 120 -2.64 2.05 -3.84
C ASP A 120 -3.93 2.72 -3.31
N PRO A 121 -3.93 3.49 -2.20
CA PRO A 121 -5.14 4.18 -1.75
C PRO A 121 -5.71 5.19 -2.76
N MET A 122 -4.86 5.83 -3.55
CA MET A 122 -5.30 6.75 -4.61
C MET A 122 -5.99 5.98 -5.73
N GLU A 123 -5.41 4.88 -6.18
CA GLU A 123 -6.00 4.00 -7.20
C GLU A 123 -7.35 3.45 -6.73
N ALA A 124 -7.41 2.93 -5.52
CA ALA A 124 -8.63 2.40 -4.94
C ALA A 124 -9.75 3.45 -4.85
N THR A 125 -9.41 4.67 -4.43
CA THR A 125 -10.35 5.81 -4.35
C THR A 125 -10.85 6.21 -5.74
N TYR A 126 -9.97 6.29 -6.71
CA TYR A 126 -10.31 6.64 -8.09
C TYR A 126 -11.26 5.63 -8.73
N ILE A 127 -10.98 4.34 -8.58
CA ILE A 127 -11.86 3.26 -9.07
C ILE A 127 -13.20 3.28 -8.34
N GLY A 128 -13.18 3.40 -7.01
CA GLY A 128 -14.39 3.46 -6.20
C GLY A 128 -15.30 4.61 -6.60
N PHE A 129 -14.74 5.79 -6.85
CA PHE A 129 -15.51 6.94 -7.32
C PHE A 129 -16.13 6.71 -8.71
N LYS A 130 -15.37 6.12 -9.65
CA LYS A 130 -15.90 5.77 -10.97
C LYS A 130 -17.07 4.80 -10.88
N MET A 131 -16.97 3.78 -10.03
CA MET A 131 -18.08 2.83 -9.80
C MET A 131 -19.30 3.52 -9.20
N TRP A 132 -19.08 4.40 -8.22
CA TRP A 132 -20.16 5.19 -7.63
C TRP A 132 -20.85 6.07 -8.68
N ALA A 133 -20.10 6.77 -9.51
CA ALA A 133 -20.68 7.61 -10.57
C ALA A 133 -21.51 6.79 -11.57
N GLN A 134 -21.03 5.61 -11.96
CA GLN A 134 -21.81 4.69 -12.80
C GLN A 134 -23.09 4.22 -12.11
N ALA A 135 -23.00 3.89 -10.81
CA ALA A 135 -24.15 3.45 -10.03
C ALA A 135 -25.20 4.56 -9.87
N VAL A 136 -24.79 5.82 -9.66
CA VAL A 136 -25.68 6.98 -9.63
C VAL A 136 -26.38 7.17 -10.98
N GLN A 137 -25.66 7.06 -12.08
CA GLN A 137 -26.25 7.14 -13.43
C GLN A 137 -27.25 6.01 -13.67
N GLN A 138 -26.94 4.80 -13.28
CA GLN A 138 -27.83 3.64 -13.40
C GLN A 138 -29.08 3.78 -12.53
N ALA A 139 -28.93 4.25 -11.29
CA ALA A 139 -30.02 4.46 -10.35
C ALA A 139 -30.92 5.65 -10.71
N GLY A 140 -30.39 6.64 -11.46
CA GLY A 140 -31.07 7.88 -11.80
C GLY A 140 -31.30 8.80 -10.57
N THR A 141 -30.60 8.57 -9.46
CA THR A 141 -30.75 9.29 -8.21
C THR A 141 -29.48 9.17 -7.37
N THR A 142 -29.34 10.06 -6.37
CA THR A 142 -28.28 9.98 -5.34
C THR A 142 -28.78 9.40 -4.02
N ASP A 143 -29.98 8.84 -4.00
CA ASP A 143 -30.50 8.11 -2.83
C ASP A 143 -29.54 6.97 -2.44
N VAL A 144 -29.22 6.88 -1.15
CA VAL A 144 -28.19 5.98 -0.66
C VAL A 144 -28.52 4.51 -0.93
N ASP A 145 -29.76 4.10 -0.70
CA ASP A 145 -30.17 2.70 -0.86
C ASP A 145 -30.25 2.31 -2.34
N ALA A 146 -30.75 3.20 -3.18
CA ALA A 146 -30.83 2.98 -4.62
C ALA A 146 -29.41 2.87 -5.23
N VAL A 147 -28.51 3.76 -4.88
CA VAL A 147 -27.12 3.75 -5.37
C VAL A 147 -26.37 2.52 -4.83
N ARG A 148 -26.57 2.14 -3.57
CA ARG A 148 -25.97 0.95 -2.99
C ARG A 148 -26.40 -0.32 -3.74
N GLN A 149 -27.67 -0.44 -4.10
CA GLN A 149 -28.14 -1.57 -4.91
C GLN A 149 -27.53 -1.55 -6.33
N ALA A 150 -27.43 -0.39 -6.94
CA ALA A 150 -26.84 -0.22 -8.26
C ALA A 150 -25.31 -0.43 -8.28
N MET A 151 -24.65 -0.33 -7.12
CA MET A 151 -23.19 -0.60 -7.00
C MET A 151 -22.86 -2.07 -7.23
N TYR A 152 -23.74 -3.00 -6.88
CA TYR A 152 -23.46 -4.42 -7.02
C TYR A 152 -23.27 -4.82 -8.48
N GLY A 153 -22.15 -5.45 -8.77
CA GLY A 153 -21.81 -5.87 -10.13
C GLY A 153 -21.23 -4.76 -11.02
N GLN A 154 -21.05 -3.54 -10.51
CA GLN A 154 -20.35 -2.48 -11.27
C GLN A 154 -18.96 -2.95 -11.66
N LYS A 155 -18.56 -2.58 -12.87
CA LYS A 155 -17.26 -2.96 -13.45
C LYS A 155 -16.52 -1.70 -13.92
N VAL A 156 -15.27 -1.61 -13.55
CA VAL A 156 -14.37 -0.54 -14.00
C VAL A 156 -13.02 -1.15 -14.37
N LYS A 157 -12.42 -0.70 -15.46
CA LYS A 157 -11.01 -1.03 -15.73
C LYS A 157 -10.17 -0.53 -14.56
N ASN A 158 -9.36 -1.42 -13.97
CA ASN A 158 -8.40 -1.03 -12.96
C ASN A 158 -7.10 -0.54 -13.62
N LEU A 159 -6.18 -0.03 -12.82
CA LEU A 159 -4.90 0.48 -13.33
C LEU A 159 -3.81 -0.60 -13.45
N THR A 160 -4.12 -1.84 -13.08
CA THR A 160 -3.19 -2.98 -13.16
C THR A 160 -3.44 -3.87 -14.38
N GLY A 161 -4.27 -3.43 -15.33
CA GLY A 161 -4.53 -4.11 -16.60
C GLY A 161 -5.71 -5.09 -16.57
N GLY A 162 -6.59 -5.01 -15.56
CA GLY A 162 -7.76 -5.87 -15.46
C GLY A 162 -9.07 -5.10 -15.27
N VAL A 163 -10.10 -5.79 -14.80
CA VAL A 163 -11.41 -5.23 -14.48
C VAL A 163 -11.72 -5.47 -13.02
N ALA A 164 -11.92 -4.38 -12.28
CA ALA A 164 -12.44 -4.43 -10.92
C ALA A 164 -13.97 -4.62 -10.94
N VAL A 165 -14.48 -5.45 -10.05
CA VAL A 165 -15.91 -5.76 -9.91
C VAL A 165 -16.34 -5.54 -8.47
N MET A 166 -17.43 -4.80 -8.26
CA MET A 166 -18.04 -4.62 -6.94
C MET A 166 -18.89 -5.86 -6.60
N ASN A 167 -18.53 -6.54 -5.55
CA ASN A 167 -19.30 -7.69 -5.06
C ASN A 167 -20.44 -7.27 -4.12
N THR A 168 -21.36 -8.20 -3.87
CA THR A 168 -22.53 -7.96 -2.98
C THR A 168 -22.15 -7.82 -1.50
N ASN A 169 -20.93 -8.17 -1.13
CA ASN A 169 -20.35 -7.95 0.21
C ASN A 169 -19.57 -6.63 0.33
N HIS A 170 -19.69 -5.73 -0.65
CA HIS A 170 -19.01 -4.43 -0.75
C HIS A 170 -17.49 -4.51 -0.89
N HIS A 171 -16.93 -5.67 -1.22
CA HIS A 171 -15.52 -5.80 -1.56
C HIS A 171 -15.33 -5.75 -3.08
N LEU A 172 -14.23 -5.15 -3.51
CA LEU A 172 -13.78 -5.22 -4.89
C LEU A 172 -13.05 -6.54 -5.14
N SER A 173 -13.45 -7.26 -6.20
CA SER A 173 -12.58 -8.24 -6.84
C SER A 173 -11.76 -7.53 -7.90
N LYS A 174 -10.45 -7.67 -7.79
CA LYS A 174 -9.47 -7.02 -8.65
C LYS A 174 -8.38 -8.04 -8.98
N PRO A 175 -8.10 -8.36 -10.26
CA PRO A 175 -7.02 -9.25 -10.64
C PRO A 175 -5.65 -8.64 -10.39
#